data_8ff1dddf8f23800b221fded964137011
#
_entry.id   8ff1dddf8f23800b221fded964137011
#
_cell.length_a   1.000
_cell.length_b   1.000
_cell.length_c   1.000
_cell.angle_alpha   90.00
_cell.angle_beta   90.00
_cell.angle_gamma   90.00
#
_symmetry.space_group_name_H-M   'P 1'
#
loop_
_entity.id
_entity.type
_entity.pdbx_description
1 polymer ?
#
loop_
_entity_poly.entity_id
_entity_poly.type
_entity_poly.pdbx_seq_one_letter_code
_entity_poly.pdbx_strand_id
1 'polypeptide(L)'
;LIKVFKKGRIGEFYNIGSNKNLNNISICRSLIKIAKKKIKIGSNVKIKYVKERPGHDVRYALNSNKIMKELKWKPKEVFEVALKKTFLWYLKNNLYYQSLQKKNIHKRLGVTND
;
A
#
# COMPACT_ATOMS: atom_id res chain seq x y z
N LEU A 1 -14.14 5.65 -7.91
CA LEU A 1 -14.27 6.29 -9.23
C LEU A 1 -15.73 6.53 -9.62
N ILE A 2 -16.62 5.52 -9.61
CA ILE A 2 -18.03 5.65 -10.07
C ILE A 2 -18.77 6.81 -9.37
N LYS A 3 -18.57 7.04 -8.07
CA LYS A 3 -19.21 8.19 -7.40
C LYS A 3 -18.69 9.53 -7.91
N VAL A 4 -17.40 9.64 -8.18
CA VAL A 4 -16.80 10.85 -8.75
C VAL A 4 -17.36 11.11 -10.14
N PHE A 5 -17.41 10.07 -10.98
CA PHE A 5 -18.00 10.19 -12.33
C PHE A 5 -19.46 10.64 -12.30
N LYS A 6 -20.29 10.07 -11.40
CA LYS A 6 -21.74 10.38 -11.35
C LYS A 6 -22.10 11.68 -10.63
N LYS A 7 -21.29 12.11 -9.65
CA LYS A 7 -21.64 13.18 -8.69
C LYS A 7 -20.51 14.17 -8.43
N GLY A 8 -19.33 13.96 -9.02
CA GLY A 8 -18.22 14.90 -8.90
C GLY A 8 -18.51 16.19 -9.67
N ARG A 9 -18.00 17.29 -9.15
CA ARG A 9 -18.05 18.57 -9.87
C ARG A 9 -16.98 18.59 -10.95
N ILE A 10 -17.34 19.07 -12.14
CA ILE A 10 -16.42 19.23 -13.27
C ILE A 10 -15.33 20.23 -12.89
N GLY A 11 -14.08 19.93 -13.25
CA GLY A 11 -12.92 20.77 -12.92
C GLY A 11 -12.36 20.56 -11.51
N GLU A 12 -12.98 19.69 -10.68
CA GLU A 12 -12.55 19.43 -9.30
C GLU A 12 -11.77 18.13 -9.18
N PHE A 13 -10.83 18.09 -8.25
CA PHE A 13 -10.09 16.89 -7.92
C PHE A 13 -10.52 16.32 -6.58
N TYR A 14 -10.42 15.00 -6.45
CA TYR A 14 -10.80 14.28 -5.24
C TYR A 14 -9.71 13.28 -4.85
N ASN A 15 -9.12 13.48 -3.70
CA ASN A 15 -8.22 12.50 -3.11
C ASN A 15 -9.01 11.30 -2.58
N ILE A 16 -8.56 10.09 -2.89
CA ILE A 16 -9.20 8.84 -2.46
C ILE A 16 -8.24 8.11 -1.52
N GLY A 17 -8.58 8.04 -0.25
CA GLY A 17 -7.77 7.38 0.77
C GLY A 17 -8.58 7.13 2.05
N SER A 18 -7.97 6.44 2.99
CA SER A 18 -8.61 6.08 4.26
C SER A 18 -8.46 7.14 5.35
N ASN A 19 -7.75 8.24 5.10
CA ASN A 19 -7.28 9.18 6.13
C ASN A 19 -6.42 8.54 7.23
N LYS A 20 -6.03 7.27 7.07
CA LYS A 20 -5.19 6.56 8.02
C LYS A 20 -3.73 6.69 7.61
N ASN A 21 -3.02 7.56 8.29
CA ASN A 21 -1.62 7.86 8.01
C ASN A 21 -0.73 6.90 8.80
N LEU A 22 -0.18 5.90 8.13
CA LEU A 22 0.74 4.94 8.71
C LEU A 22 2.15 5.14 8.14
N ASN A 23 3.14 5.02 8.99
CA ASN A 23 4.53 4.96 8.52
C ASN A 23 4.85 3.56 7.97
N ASN A 24 5.88 3.50 7.11
CA ASN A 24 6.27 2.27 6.43
C ASN A 24 6.63 1.14 7.40
N ILE A 25 7.28 1.45 8.53
CA ILE A 25 7.68 0.44 9.52
C ILE A 25 6.46 -0.24 10.17
N SER A 26 5.39 0.51 10.43
CA SER A 26 4.15 -0.04 10.98
C SER A 26 3.46 -0.98 10.00
N ILE A 27 3.49 -0.64 8.70
CA ILE A 27 2.96 -1.51 7.63
C ILE A 27 3.79 -2.79 7.52
N CYS A 28 5.12 -2.69 7.52
CA CYS A 28 6.01 -3.85 7.49
C CYS A 28 5.78 -4.79 8.69
N ARG A 29 5.68 -4.24 9.90
CA ARG A 29 5.37 -5.03 11.10
C ARG A 29 4.02 -5.75 10.99
N SER A 30 3.01 -5.06 10.48
CA SER A 30 1.68 -5.65 10.25
C SER A 30 1.72 -6.78 9.23
N LEU A 31 2.44 -6.61 8.12
CA LEU A 31 2.63 -7.66 7.12
C LEU A 31 3.34 -8.88 7.69
N ILE A 32 4.43 -8.69 8.45
CA ILE A 32 5.14 -9.80 9.12
C ILE A 32 4.20 -10.54 10.09
N LYS A 33 3.39 -9.81 10.87
CA LYS A 33 2.42 -10.40 11.79
C LYS A 33 1.36 -11.24 11.05
N ILE A 34 0.88 -10.76 9.90
CA ILE A 34 -0.07 -11.50 9.04
C ILE A 34 0.61 -12.75 8.47
N ALA A 35 1.82 -12.60 7.93
CA ALA A 35 2.60 -13.68 7.34
C ALA A 35 2.85 -14.81 8.35
N LYS A 36 3.33 -14.49 9.56
CA LYS A 36 3.55 -15.47 10.64
C LYS A 36 2.32 -16.31 10.98
N LYS A 37 1.12 -15.73 10.83
CA LYS A 37 -0.14 -16.43 11.11
C LYS A 37 -0.66 -17.28 9.96
N LYS A 38 -0.18 -17.04 8.74
CA LYS A 38 -0.78 -17.62 7.52
C LYS A 38 0.15 -18.53 6.74
N ILE A 39 1.44 -18.32 6.86
CA ILE A 39 2.45 -19.13 6.18
C ILE A 39 3.62 -19.41 7.15
N LYS A 40 4.32 -20.49 6.88
CA LYS A 40 5.57 -20.82 7.56
C LYS A 40 6.65 -19.85 7.05
N ILE A 41 6.95 -18.79 7.79
CA ILE A 41 8.07 -17.91 7.46
C ILE A 41 9.27 -18.28 8.34
N GLY A 42 10.46 -18.28 7.73
CA GLY A 42 11.69 -18.58 8.44
C GLY A 42 11.99 -17.54 9.53
N SER A 43 12.69 -17.96 10.57
CA SER A 43 13.16 -17.08 11.65
C SER A 43 14.05 -15.92 11.16
N ASN A 44 14.61 -16.06 9.96
CA ASN A 44 15.52 -15.09 9.34
C ASN A 44 14.83 -13.85 8.75
N VAL A 45 13.48 -13.81 8.71
CA VAL A 45 12.77 -12.62 8.24
C VAL A 45 12.92 -11.49 9.22
N LYS A 46 13.74 -10.49 8.84
CA LYS A 46 14.05 -9.31 9.65
C LYS A 46 13.78 -8.04 8.86
N ILE A 47 13.41 -6.98 9.58
CA ILE A 47 13.35 -5.63 9.01
C ILE A 47 14.77 -5.09 8.97
N LYS A 48 15.25 -4.68 7.78
CA LYS A 48 16.55 -4.05 7.60
C LYS A 48 16.35 -2.59 7.19
N TYR A 49 16.97 -1.69 7.92
CA TYR A 49 17.08 -0.30 7.52
C TYR A 49 18.17 -0.15 6.46
N VAL A 50 17.92 0.64 5.47
CA VAL A 50 18.83 0.87 4.35
C VAL A 50 18.96 2.38 4.09
N LYS A 51 20.04 2.80 3.42
CA LYS A 51 20.23 4.21 3.05
C LYS A 51 19.02 4.70 2.26
N GLU A 52 18.52 5.86 2.60
CA GLU A 52 17.35 6.45 1.95
C GLU A 52 17.73 6.97 0.56
N ARG A 53 16.81 6.84 -0.40
CA ARG A 53 16.97 7.45 -1.71
C ARG A 53 16.63 8.94 -1.64
N PRO A 54 17.27 9.80 -2.44
CA PRO A 54 16.88 11.20 -2.55
C PRO A 54 15.40 11.36 -2.92
N GLY A 55 14.71 12.31 -2.27
CA GLY A 55 13.29 12.58 -2.54
C GLY A 55 12.31 11.48 -2.08
N HIS A 56 12.72 10.62 -1.15
CA HIS A 56 11.82 9.59 -0.62
C HIS A 56 10.85 10.17 0.43
N ASP A 57 9.56 9.95 0.21
CA ASP A 57 8.55 10.37 1.17
C ASP A 57 8.60 9.53 2.45
N VAL A 58 8.77 10.17 3.57
CA VAL A 58 8.75 9.52 4.90
C VAL A 58 7.38 8.93 5.20
N ARG A 59 6.33 9.57 4.68
CA ARG A 59 4.94 9.18 4.90
C ARG A 59 4.05 9.60 3.74
N TYR A 60 3.22 8.70 3.29
CA TYR A 60 2.14 9.02 2.36
C TYR A 60 0.87 9.37 3.16
N ALA A 61 0.49 10.63 3.13
CA ALA A 61 -0.68 11.13 3.83
C ALA A 61 -1.60 11.83 2.84
N LEU A 62 -2.79 11.27 2.64
CA LEU A 62 -3.83 11.86 1.79
C LEU A 62 -5.00 12.30 2.65
N ASN A 63 -5.43 13.54 2.44
CA ASN A 63 -6.67 14.04 3.03
C ASN A 63 -7.84 13.77 2.08
N SER A 64 -8.71 12.85 2.46
CA SER A 64 -9.90 12.46 1.68
C SER A 64 -11.19 13.09 2.22
N ASN A 65 -11.11 14.11 3.08
CA ASN A 65 -12.30 14.72 3.69
C ASN A 65 -13.25 15.32 2.65
N LYS A 66 -12.72 15.89 1.56
CA LYS A 66 -13.53 16.46 0.48
C LYS A 66 -14.46 15.42 -0.15
N ILE A 67 -13.93 14.29 -0.58
CA ILE A 67 -14.75 13.22 -1.19
C ILE A 67 -15.74 12.64 -0.18
N MET A 68 -15.34 12.51 1.09
CA MET A 68 -16.21 12.02 2.14
C MET A 68 -17.37 12.99 2.40
N LYS A 69 -17.08 14.29 2.47
CA LYS A 69 -18.08 15.34 2.73
C LYS A 69 -19.02 15.54 1.55
N GLU A 70 -18.48 15.73 0.34
CA GLU A 70 -19.25 16.10 -0.84
C GLU A 70 -19.95 14.91 -1.48
N LEU A 71 -19.24 13.78 -1.63
CA LEU A 71 -19.79 12.63 -2.34
C LEU A 71 -20.27 11.51 -1.41
N LYS A 72 -20.24 11.73 -0.08
CA LYS A 72 -20.61 10.72 0.92
C LYS A 72 -19.90 9.36 0.68
N TRP A 73 -18.66 9.44 0.21
CA TRP A 73 -17.83 8.26 0.00
C TRP A 73 -16.96 8.01 1.23
N LYS A 74 -16.80 6.76 1.59
CA LYS A 74 -15.85 6.31 2.62
C LYS A 74 -15.28 4.94 2.24
N PRO A 75 -14.08 4.59 2.70
CA PRO A 75 -13.57 3.22 2.57
C PRO A 75 -14.56 2.21 3.15
N LYS A 76 -14.78 1.11 2.45
CA LYS A 76 -15.70 0.06 2.91
C LYS A 76 -15.09 -0.80 4.02
N GLU A 77 -13.78 -0.87 4.07
CA GLU A 77 -13.06 -1.73 5.00
C GLU A 77 -12.01 -0.96 5.80
N VAL A 78 -11.76 -1.41 7.01
CA VAL A 78 -10.65 -0.91 7.82
C VAL A 78 -9.32 -1.41 7.25
N PHE A 79 -8.26 -0.62 7.44
CA PHE A 79 -6.95 -0.86 6.82
C PHE A 79 -6.40 -2.25 7.10
N GLU A 80 -6.50 -2.75 8.32
CA GLU A 80 -5.95 -4.04 8.74
C GLU A 80 -6.61 -5.21 8.02
N VAL A 81 -7.92 -5.12 7.80
CA VAL A 81 -8.69 -6.13 7.06
C VAL A 81 -8.32 -6.08 5.58
N ALA A 82 -8.26 -4.88 5.00
CA ALA A 82 -7.85 -4.68 3.62
C ALA A 82 -6.43 -5.17 3.36
N LEU A 83 -5.47 -4.82 4.24
CA LEU A 83 -4.08 -5.28 4.14
C LEU A 83 -3.98 -6.81 4.17
N LYS A 84 -4.71 -7.47 5.09
CA LYS A 84 -4.75 -8.93 5.16
C LYS A 84 -5.33 -9.55 3.89
N LYS A 85 -6.43 -9.01 3.36
CA LYS A 85 -7.04 -9.50 2.11
C LYS A 85 -6.07 -9.35 0.95
N THR A 86 -5.42 -8.20 0.83
CA THR A 86 -4.41 -7.95 -0.20
C THR A 86 -3.26 -8.95 -0.10
N PHE A 87 -2.70 -9.14 1.10
CA PHE A 87 -1.63 -10.12 1.32
C PHE A 87 -2.04 -11.53 0.89
N LEU A 88 -3.23 -11.98 1.29
CA LEU A 88 -3.74 -13.30 0.94
C LEU A 88 -4.02 -13.44 -0.56
N TRP A 89 -4.47 -12.37 -1.22
CA TRP A 89 -4.66 -12.34 -2.66
C TRP A 89 -3.33 -12.60 -3.38
N TYR A 90 -2.28 -11.90 -2.97
CA TYR A 90 -0.96 -12.10 -3.54
C TYR A 90 -0.44 -13.53 -3.34
N LEU A 91 -0.65 -14.14 -2.19
CA LEU A 91 -0.26 -15.54 -1.96
C LEU A 91 -1.01 -16.53 -2.89
N LYS A 92 -2.27 -16.26 -3.18
CA LYS A 92 -3.09 -17.12 -4.06
C LYS A 92 -2.77 -16.91 -5.55
N ASN A 93 -2.33 -15.74 -5.93
CA ASN A 93 -2.12 -15.35 -7.33
C ASN A 93 -0.62 -15.25 -7.66
N ASN A 94 0.14 -16.31 -7.36
CA ASN A 94 1.58 -16.33 -7.58
C ASN A 94 1.97 -16.15 -9.06
N LEU A 95 1.15 -16.62 -9.99
CA LEU A 95 1.34 -16.44 -11.44
C LEU A 95 1.39 -14.95 -11.83
N TYR A 96 0.69 -14.09 -11.11
CA TYR A 96 0.78 -12.65 -11.30
C TYR A 96 2.22 -12.13 -11.10
N TYR A 97 2.95 -12.66 -10.13
CA TYR A 97 4.35 -12.30 -9.92
C TYR A 97 5.28 -12.89 -10.97
N GLN A 98 4.98 -14.10 -11.43
CA GLN A 98 5.79 -14.75 -12.44
C GLN A 98 5.75 -14.00 -13.78
N SER A 99 4.64 -13.29 -14.05
CA SER A 99 4.49 -12.43 -15.23
C SER A 99 5.30 -11.12 -15.14
N LEU A 100 5.70 -10.70 -13.94
CA LEU A 100 6.51 -9.52 -13.74
C LEU A 100 7.99 -9.86 -14.00
N GLN A 101 8.69 -8.98 -14.72
CA GLN A 101 10.10 -9.19 -15.01
C GLN A 101 10.91 -9.25 -13.71
N LYS A 102 11.48 -10.40 -13.40
CA LYS A 102 12.26 -10.65 -12.16
C LYS A 102 13.35 -9.61 -11.91
N LYS A 103 13.98 -9.10 -12.97
CA LYS A 103 15.01 -8.06 -12.88
C LYS A 103 14.54 -6.76 -12.20
N ASN A 104 13.27 -6.42 -12.32
CA ASN A 104 12.70 -5.17 -11.79
C ASN A 104 12.11 -5.30 -10.38
N ILE A 105 11.75 -6.52 -9.95
CA ILE A 105 11.12 -6.75 -8.64
C ILE A 105 12.14 -6.62 -7.50
N HIS A 106 13.39 -7.05 -7.74
CA HIS A 106 14.43 -7.06 -6.71
C HIS A 106 15.37 -5.85 -6.77
N LYS A 107 15.27 -5.05 -7.84
CA LYS A 107 16.12 -3.88 -8.01
C LYS A 107 15.55 -2.68 -7.28
N ARG A 108 16.32 -2.12 -6.36
CA ARG A 108 15.94 -0.88 -5.71
C ARG A 108 16.07 0.28 -6.69
N LEU A 109 14.95 0.82 -7.15
CA LEU A 109 14.92 1.94 -8.09
C LEU A 109 15.36 3.25 -7.41
N GLY A 110 16.09 4.11 -8.14
CA GLY A 110 16.51 5.42 -7.67
C GLY A 110 17.70 5.43 -6.71
N VAL A 111 18.43 4.34 -6.64
CA VAL A 111 19.76 4.30 -5.97
C VAL A 111 20.79 4.04 -7.04
N THR A 112 21.66 5.02 -7.28
CA THR A 112 22.90 4.80 -8.04
C THR A 112 23.78 3.87 -7.23
N ASN A 113 24.26 2.79 -7.84
CA ASN A 113 25.32 1.97 -7.26
C ASN A 113 26.60 2.82 -7.37
N ASP A 114 26.99 3.46 -6.27
CA ASP A 114 28.34 3.89 -6.03
C ASP A 114 29.13 2.73 -5.42
#